data_35ea5d71da9c108324f2a76b8f8ffe8a
#
_entry.id   35ea5d71da9c108324f2a76b8f8ffe8a
#
_cell.length_a   1.000
_cell.length_b   1.000
_cell.length_c   1.000
_cell.angle_alpha   90.00
_cell.angle_beta   90.00
_cell.angle_gamma   90.00
#
_symmetry.space_group_name_H-M   'P 1'
#
loop_
_entity.id
_entity.type
_entity.pdbx_description
1 polymer ?
#
loop_
_entity_poly.entity_id
_entity_poly.type
_entity_poly.pdbx_seq_one_letter_code
_entity_poly.pdbx_strand_id
1 'polypeptide(L)' 'SRLVVNTLRKNGSMNIDALAGQLDICIEELNSILLGLEMLGIVKRLPGARIGLGR' A
#
# COMPACT_ATOMS: atom_id res chain seq x y z
N SER A 1 9.02 3.38 0.74
CA SER A 1 7.83 3.79 0.01
C SER A 1 7.90 3.48 -1.48
N ARG A 2 9.07 3.57 -2.08
CA ARG A 2 9.20 3.15 -3.48
C ARG A 2 8.90 1.66 -3.64
N LEU A 3 9.29 0.86 -2.65
CA LEU A 3 8.99 -0.57 -2.66
C LEU A 3 7.49 -0.82 -2.65
N VAL A 4 6.76 -0.05 -1.86
CA VAL A 4 5.31 -0.17 -1.80
C VAL A 4 4.70 0.15 -3.16
N VAL A 5 5.11 1.25 -3.77
CA VAL A 5 4.57 1.68 -5.06
C VAL A 5 4.89 0.65 -6.14
N ASN A 6 6.13 0.16 -6.17
CA ASN A 6 6.52 -0.82 -7.17
C ASN A 6 5.76 -2.14 -7.01
N THR A 7 5.54 -2.56 -5.77
CA THR A 7 4.78 -3.79 -5.51
C THR A 7 3.35 -3.64 -5.97
N LEU A 8 2.74 -2.49 -5.70
CA LEU A 8 1.37 -2.24 -6.14
C LEU A 8 1.27 -2.13 -7.65
N ARG A 9 2.27 -1.53 -8.28
CA ARG A 9 2.27 -1.42 -9.73
C ARG A 9 2.32 -2.81 -10.38
N LYS A 10 3.11 -3.70 -9.80
CA LYS A 10 3.27 -5.05 -10.33
C LYS A 10 2.02 -5.90 -10.11
N ASN A 11 1.40 -5.79 -8.96
CA ASN A 11 0.28 -6.67 -8.57
C ASN A 11 -1.09 -6.03 -8.71
N GLY A 12 -1.15 -4.75 -9.02
CA GLY A 12 -2.41 -4.02 -8.99
C GLY A 12 -2.77 -3.67 -7.55
N SER A 13 -4.03 -3.86 -7.16
CA SER A 13 -4.43 -3.62 -5.79
C SER A 13 -4.10 -4.84 -4.94
N MET A 14 -3.79 -4.62 -3.66
CA MET A 14 -3.45 -5.68 -2.73
C MET A 14 -4.15 -5.46 -1.41
N ASN A 15 -4.41 -6.55 -0.71
CA ASN A 15 -4.83 -6.50 0.67
C ASN A 15 -3.67 -5.96 1.52
N ILE A 16 -3.99 -5.13 2.52
CA ILE A 16 -2.95 -4.49 3.33
C ILE A 16 -2.12 -5.53 4.08
N ASP A 17 -2.77 -6.57 4.62
CA ASP A 17 -2.06 -7.62 5.33
C ASP A 17 -1.10 -8.37 4.40
N ALA A 18 -1.55 -8.66 3.19
CA ALA A 18 -0.71 -9.34 2.21
C ALA A 18 0.48 -8.48 1.84
N LEU A 19 0.26 -7.18 1.69
CA LEU A 19 1.34 -6.25 1.35
C LEU A 19 2.37 -6.19 2.49
N ALA A 20 1.91 -6.10 3.73
CA ALA A 20 2.81 -6.08 4.87
C ALA A 20 3.64 -7.35 4.95
N GLY A 21 3.02 -8.50 4.70
CA GLY A 21 3.73 -9.76 4.70
C GLY A 21 4.77 -9.86 3.59
N GLN A 22 4.42 -9.37 2.41
CA GLN A 22 5.33 -9.41 1.28
C GLN A 22 6.54 -8.51 1.49
N LEU A 23 6.34 -7.37 2.13
CA LEU A 23 7.42 -6.42 2.41
C LEU A 23 8.14 -6.71 3.71
N ASP A 24 7.63 -7.65 4.49
CA ASP A 24 8.20 -8.05 5.77
C ASP A 24 8.31 -6.87 6.74
N ILE A 25 7.23 -6.11 6.85
CA ILE A 25 7.16 -4.99 7.79
C ILE A 25 5.88 -5.13 8.61
N CYS A 26 5.85 -4.50 9.77
CA CYS A 26 4.65 -4.57 10.60
C CYS A 26 3.56 -3.66 10.02
N ILE A 27 2.32 -3.99 10.39
CA ILE A 27 1.17 -3.29 9.83
C ILE A 27 1.15 -1.81 10.23
N GLU A 28 1.63 -1.49 11.43
CA GLU A 28 1.68 -0.10 11.87
C GLU A 28 2.63 0.72 11.01
N GLU A 29 3.78 0.16 10.70
CA GLU A 29 4.75 0.85 9.85
C GLU A 29 4.19 1.02 8.45
N LEU A 30 3.56 -0.02 7.93
CA LEU A 30 2.96 0.05 6.60
C LEU A 30 1.85 1.11 6.56
N ASN A 31 1.01 1.18 7.59
CA ASN A 31 -0.04 2.19 7.63
C ASN A 31 0.53 3.61 7.61
N SER A 32 1.64 3.85 8.31
CA SER A 32 2.29 5.15 8.28
C SER A 32 2.77 5.50 6.87
N ILE A 33 3.39 4.55 6.20
CA ILE A 33 3.86 4.75 4.84
C ILE A 33 2.69 5.04 3.91
N LEU A 34 1.62 4.23 4.02
CA LEU A 34 0.47 4.38 3.16
C LEU A 34 -0.23 5.72 3.38
N LEU A 35 -0.30 6.18 4.63
CA LEU A 35 -0.92 7.46 4.91
C LEU A 35 -0.18 8.58 4.18
N GLY A 36 1.14 8.57 4.21
CA GLY A 36 1.93 9.56 3.48
C GLY A 36 1.69 9.50 1.98
N LEU A 37 1.67 8.29 1.43
CA LEU A 37 1.43 8.11 -0.01
C LEU A 37 0.01 8.51 -0.38
N GLU A 38 -0.95 8.25 0.49
CA GLU A 38 -2.33 8.66 0.28
C GLU A 38 -2.46 10.17 0.19
N MET A 39 -1.79 10.87 1.09
CA MET A 39 -1.83 12.33 1.11
C MET A 39 -1.21 12.94 -0.13
N LEU A 40 -0.26 12.22 -0.73
CA LEU A 40 0.34 12.65 -1.99
C LEU A 40 -0.46 12.24 -3.21
N GLY A 41 -1.53 11.47 -3.01
CA GLY A 41 -2.36 11.00 -4.13
C GLY A 41 -1.76 9.84 -4.91
N ILE A 42 -0.70 9.23 -4.38
CA ILE A 42 -0.03 8.13 -5.08
C ILE A 42 -0.80 6.82 -4.92
N VAL A 43 -1.38 6.60 -3.74
CA VAL A 43 -2.19 5.40 -3.48
C VAL A 43 -3.56 5.82 -2.98
N LYS A 44 -4.51 4.90 -3.06
CA LYS A 44 -5.85 5.11 -2.53
C LYS A 44 -6.33 3.85 -1.83
N ARG A 45 -7.18 4.04 -0.83
CA ARG A 45 -7.75 2.91 -0.11
C ARG A 45 -8.98 2.42 -0.84
N LEU A 46 -9.12 1.10 -0.87
CA LEU A 46 -10.23 0.43 -1.54
C LEU A 46 -11.02 -0.36 -0.51
N PRO A 47 -12.30 -0.68 -0.81
CA PRO A 47 -13.09 -1.50 0.11
C PRO A 47 -12.44 -2.85 0.35
N GLY A 48 -12.64 -3.41 1.55
CA GLY A 48 -12.11 -4.71 1.91
C GLY A 48 -10.66 -4.67 2.36
N ALA A 49 -10.24 -3.58 3.01
CA ALA A 49 -8.88 -3.42 3.54
C ALA A 49 -7.83 -3.61 2.43
N ARG A 50 -8.09 -3.04 1.27
CA ARG A 50 -7.19 -3.12 0.13
C ARG A 50 -6.60 -1.76 -0.16
N ILE A 51 -5.51 -1.77 -0.88
CA ILE A 51 -4.84 -0.54 -1.30
C ILE A 51 -4.46 -0.67 -2.77
N GLY A 52 -4.57 0.42 -3.50
CA GLY A 52 -4.20 0.44 -4.90
C GLY A 52 -3.55 1.74 -5.27
N LEU A 53 -3.03 1.82 -6.49
CA LEU A 53 -2.47 3.08 -6.97
C LEU A 53 -3.58 4.08 -7.23
N GLY A 54 -3.30 5.35 -6.98
CA GLY A 54 -4.29 6.40 -7.05
C GLY A 54 -4.66 6.86 -8.45
N ARG A 55 -4.22 6.15 -9.45
CA ARG A 55 -4.47 6.55 -10.83
C ARG A 55 -5.36 5.60 -11.55
#